data_db91858f5574c8bd11245691619522b5
#
_entry.id   db91858f5574c8bd11245691619522b5
#
_cell.length_a   1.000
_cell.length_b   1.000
_cell.length_c   1.000
_cell.angle_alpha   90.00
_cell.angle_beta   90.00
_cell.angle_gamma   90.00
#
_symmetry.space_group_name_H-M   'P 1'
#
loop_
_entity.id
_entity.type
_entity.pdbx_description
1 polymer ?
#
loop_
_entity_poly.entity_id
_entity_poly.type
_entity_poly.pdbx_seq_one_letter_code
_entity_poly.pdbx_strand_id
1 'polypeptide(L)'
;METVRILEVKQSVFANNDAQADKLRQELKEKGIYLLNLMSSPGSGKTTTLTRLIAALQDDLKIGVMEADIDSDVDAKTIAATGAKAIQLHTGGMCHLDAAMTRQGLEGLDSNDADLVILENVGNLVCPAEFDTGAVANMAILSVPEGHDKPLKYPLMFQVCDTVLINKIDVAPYFDFDFDKCREFIHMRNPKAKIFPISAKTGEGVDAVANWLKEEVKNWKGV
;
A
#
# COMPACT_ATOMS: atom_id res chain seq x y z
N MET A 1 0.85 4.75 -26.55
CA MET A 1 0.76 5.44 -25.26
C MET A 1 -0.44 4.88 -24.54
N GLU A 2 -0.22 4.11 -23.48
CA GLU A 2 -1.32 3.72 -22.62
C GLU A 2 -1.83 4.96 -21.90
N THR A 3 -3.11 5.25 -22.05
CA THR A 3 -3.78 6.34 -21.35
C THR A 3 -4.17 5.87 -19.96
N VAL A 4 -3.62 6.51 -18.92
CA VAL A 4 -4.07 6.28 -17.53
C VAL A 4 -5.50 6.80 -17.40
N ARG A 5 -6.39 5.95 -16.88
CA ARG A 5 -7.76 6.34 -16.56
C ARG A 5 -7.78 7.09 -15.23
N ILE A 6 -8.35 8.29 -15.21
CA ILE A 6 -8.56 9.09 -14.00
C ILE A 6 -10.00 8.90 -13.53
N LEU A 7 -10.18 8.61 -12.25
CA LEU A 7 -11.48 8.47 -11.61
C LEU A 7 -11.57 9.38 -10.38
N GLU A 8 -12.59 10.21 -10.29
CA GLU A 8 -12.92 10.94 -9.06
C GLU A 8 -13.77 10.08 -8.15
N VAL A 9 -13.32 9.88 -6.90
CA VAL A 9 -14.01 9.12 -5.87
C VAL A 9 -14.58 10.05 -4.80
N LYS A 10 -15.75 9.68 -4.23
CA LYS A 10 -16.47 10.49 -3.22
C LYS A 10 -16.46 9.80 -1.88
N GLN A 11 -16.27 10.59 -0.81
CA GLN A 11 -16.26 10.13 0.57
C GLN A 11 -17.64 9.61 1.00
N SER A 12 -17.66 8.55 1.80
CA SER A 12 -18.84 8.08 2.53
C SER A 12 -18.94 8.72 3.93
N VAL A 13 -20.12 8.67 4.55
CA VAL A 13 -20.32 9.13 5.92
C VAL A 13 -19.76 8.08 6.91
N PHE A 14 -18.98 8.52 7.91
CA PHE A 14 -18.22 7.70 8.87
C PHE A 14 -18.97 6.53 9.51
N ALA A 15 -20.24 6.75 9.87
CA ALA A 15 -21.05 5.79 10.65
C ALA A 15 -21.30 4.44 9.96
N ASN A 16 -20.89 4.28 8.69
CA ASN A 16 -21.13 3.07 7.90
C ASN A 16 -19.84 2.53 7.22
N ASN A 17 -18.69 3.16 7.44
CA ASN A 17 -17.47 2.77 6.74
C ASN A 17 -17.02 1.35 7.10
N ASP A 18 -17.02 0.98 8.39
CA ASP A 18 -16.54 -0.33 8.84
C ASP A 18 -17.40 -1.47 8.27
N ALA A 19 -18.74 -1.29 8.27
CA ALA A 19 -19.63 -2.26 7.66
C ALA A 19 -19.44 -2.38 6.14
N GLN A 20 -19.14 -1.27 5.45
CA GLN A 20 -18.82 -1.27 4.04
C GLN A 20 -17.46 -1.92 3.76
N ALA A 21 -16.47 -1.69 4.62
CA ALA A 21 -15.15 -2.31 4.54
C ALA A 21 -15.23 -3.83 4.70
N ASP A 22 -15.98 -4.32 5.71
CA ASP A 22 -16.18 -5.75 5.92
C ASP A 22 -16.89 -6.41 4.73
N LYS A 23 -17.94 -5.76 4.20
CA LYS A 23 -18.63 -6.24 3.01
C LYS A 23 -17.71 -6.28 1.79
N LEU A 24 -16.90 -5.24 1.58
CA LEU A 24 -15.93 -5.22 0.48
C LEU A 24 -14.92 -6.34 0.61
N ARG A 25 -14.39 -6.57 1.81
CA ARG A 25 -13.42 -7.64 2.11
C ARG A 25 -14.01 -9.03 1.84
N GLN A 26 -15.30 -9.23 2.17
CA GLN A 26 -16.00 -10.47 1.85
C GLN A 26 -16.15 -10.68 0.34
N GLU A 27 -16.55 -9.66 -0.41
CA GLU A 27 -16.67 -9.72 -1.88
C GLU A 27 -15.32 -9.99 -2.55
N LEU A 28 -14.24 -9.40 -2.03
CA LEU A 28 -12.87 -9.65 -2.50
C LEU A 28 -12.45 -11.10 -2.23
N LYS A 29 -12.86 -11.66 -1.09
CA LYS A 29 -12.61 -13.08 -0.75
C LYS A 29 -13.31 -14.03 -1.73
N GLU A 30 -14.56 -13.75 -2.05
CA GLU A 30 -15.36 -14.54 -3.00
C GLU A 30 -14.75 -14.50 -4.42
N LYS A 31 -14.17 -13.37 -4.80
CA LYS A 31 -13.49 -13.18 -6.09
C LYS A 31 -12.04 -13.70 -6.09
N GLY A 32 -11.47 -14.02 -4.95
CA GLY A 32 -10.05 -14.39 -4.81
C GLY A 32 -9.09 -13.25 -5.08
N ILE A 33 -9.50 -12.00 -4.90
CA ILE A 33 -8.68 -10.80 -5.10
C ILE A 33 -8.07 -10.39 -3.76
N TYR A 34 -6.74 -10.30 -3.69
CA TYR A 34 -6.03 -9.76 -2.53
C TYR A 34 -5.84 -8.26 -2.69
N LEU A 35 -6.47 -7.47 -1.83
CA LEU A 35 -6.31 -6.02 -1.81
C LEU A 35 -5.32 -5.62 -0.71
N LEU A 36 -4.22 -4.98 -1.11
CA LEU A 36 -3.20 -4.43 -0.22
C LEU A 36 -3.34 -2.91 -0.15
N ASN A 37 -3.53 -2.35 1.04
CA ASN A 37 -3.46 -0.91 1.26
C ASN A 37 -2.02 -0.50 1.61
N LEU A 38 -1.40 0.30 0.75
CA LEU A 38 -0.03 0.79 0.91
C LEU A 38 -0.04 2.23 1.40
N MET A 39 0.48 2.45 2.60
CA MET A 39 0.50 3.74 3.29
C MET A 39 1.91 4.21 3.56
N SER A 40 2.13 5.52 3.57
CA SER A 40 3.42 6.11 3.94
C SER A 40 3.36 7.63 4.05
N SER A 41 4.44 8.25 4.51
CA SER A 41 4.67 9.67 4.31
C SER A 41 5.07 10.00 2.87
N PRO A 42 4.89 11.26 2.44
CA PRO A 42 5.43 11.74 1.17
C PRO A 42 6.94 11.54 1.10
N GLY A 43 7.43 11.15 -0.08
CA GLY A 43 8.87 10.97 -0.30
C GLY A 43 9.49 9.71 0.32
N SER A 44 8.72 8.81 0.94
CA SER A 44 9.24 7.52 1.47
C SER A 44 9.70 6.54 0.40
N GLY A 45 9.27 6.74 -0.86
CA GLY A 45 9.62 5.91 -2.02
C GLY A 45 8.53 4.91 -2.41
N LYS A 46 7.24 5.24 -2.22
CA LYS A 46 6.10 4.40 -2.61
C LYS A 46 6.19 3.94 -4.06
N THR A 47 6.16 4.88 -5.00
CA THR A 47 6.15 4.62 -6.45
C THR A 47 7.35 3.77 -6.90
N THR A 48 8.56 4.06 -6.37
CA THR A 48 9.75 3.26 -6.66
C THR A 48 9.62 1.83 -6.10
N THR A 49 9.07 1.69 -4.89
CA THR A 49 8.83 0.38 -4.27
C THR A 49 7.81 -0.41 -5.06
N LEU A 50 6.69 0.21 -5.45
CA LEU A 50 5.65 -0.41 -6.28
C LEU A 50 6.21 -0.89 -7.63
N THR A 51 6.95 -0.03 -8.34
CA THR A 51 7.57 -0.39 -9.62
C THR A 51 8.46 -1.64 -9.48
N ARG A 52 9.25 -1.74 -8.40
CA ARG A 52 10.10 -2.90 -8.14
C ARG A 52 9.29 -4.14 -7.78
N LEU A 53 8.26 -4.01 -6.94
CA LEU A 53 7.38 -5.13 -6.58
C LEU A 53 6.60 -5.65 -7.78
N ILE A 54 6.07 -4.77 -8.63
CA ILE A 54 5.39 -5.18 -9.86
C ILE A 54 6.34 -5.98 -10.75
N ALA A 55 7.56 -5.49 -10.98
CA ALA A 55 8.55 -6.20 -11.79
C ALA A 55 8.91 -7.59 -11.24
N ALA A 56 8.89 -7.77 -9.90
CA ALA A 56 9.18 -9.04 -9.24
C ALA A 56 7.98 -10.00 -9.19
N LEU A 57 6.76 -9.51 -9.43
CA LEU A 57 5.52 -10.28 -9.23
C LEU A 57 4.74 -10.54 -10.52
N GLN A 58 4.91 -9.73 -11.57
CA GLN A 58 4.05 -9.73 -12.77
C GLN A 58 4.07 -11.03 -13.57
N ASP A 59 5.13 -11.83 -13.45
CA ASP A 59 5.21 -13.13 -14.12
C ASP A 59 4.35 -14.20 -13.42
N ASP A 60 4.03 -13.99 -12.13
CA ASP A 60 3.30 -14.95 -11.30
C ASP A 60 1.87 -14.48 -10.96
N LEU A 61 1.62 -13.16 -10.92
CA LEU A 61 0.36 -12.57 -10.47
C LEU A 61 -0.14 -11.51 -11.46
N LYS A 62 -1.45 -11.50 -11.69
CA LYS A 62 -2.13 -10.38 -12.37
C LYS A 62 -2.32 -9.24 -11.38
N ILE A 63 -1.66 -8.12 -11.65
CA ILE A 63 -1.58 -6.99 -10.72
C ILE A 63 -2.38 -5.81 -11.26
N GLY A 64 -3.20 -5.22 -10.39
CA GLY A 64 -3.82 -3.92 -10.59
C GLY A 64 -3.34 -2.91 -9.54
N VAL A 65 -3.25 -1.65 -9.89
CA VAL A 65 -2.85 -0.57 -8.98
C VAL A 65 -3.86 0.56 -9.02
N MET A 66 -4.29 0.98 -7.86
CA MET A 66 -5.08 2.18 -7.64
C MET A 66 -4.18 3.21 -6.96
N GLU A 67 -3.90 4.30 -7.64
CA GLU A 67 -3.02 5.37 -7.17
C GLU A 67 -3.88 6.51 -6.65
N ALA A 68 -3.78 6.81 -5.36
CA ALA A 68 -4.53 7.92 -4.75
C ALA A 68 -3.66 9.14 -4.54
N ASP A 69 -4.02 10.22 -5.21
CA ASP A 69 -3.40 11.53 -5.03
C ASP A 69 -4.46 12.63 -5.01
N ILE A 70 -4.07 13.80 -4.51
CA ILE A 70 -4.96 14.95 -4.42
C ILE A 70 -5.28 15.48 -5.82
N ASP A 71 -4.27 15.58 -6.70
CA ASP A 71 -4.43 16.18 -8.05
C ASP A 71 -3.34 15.77 -9.08
N SER A 72 -2.45 14.82 -8.77
CA SER A 72 -1.35 14.40 -9.66
C SER A 72 -1.65 13.05 -10.32
N ASP A 73 -1.23 12.87 -11.57
CA ASP A 73 -1.31 11.59 -12.31
C ASP A 73 0.08 11.02 -12.69
N VAL A 74 1.15 11.64 -12.17
CA VAL A 74 2.54 11.29 -12.54
C VAL A 74 2.89 9.87 -12.10
N ASP A 75 2.51 9.51 -10.86
CA ASP A 75 2.82 8.20 -10.29
C ASP A 75 2.02 7.09 -10.99
N ALA A 76 0.74 7.31 -11.27
CA ALA A 76 -0.07 6.36 -12.03
C ALA A 76 0.48 6.10 -13.45
N LYS A 77 0.99 7.13 -14.13
CA LYS A 77 1.67 6.97 -15.44
C LYS A 77 2.95 6.16 -15.34
N THR A 78 3.71 6.35 -14.25
CA THR A 78 4.92 5.59 -13.99
C THR A 78 4.60 4.11 -13.76
N ILE A 79 3.54 3.81 -13.02
CA ILE A 79 3.07 2.44 -12.78
C ILE A 79 2.53 1.82 -14.07
N ALA A 80 1.71 2.53 -14.84
CA ALA A 80 1.18 2.02 -16.12
C ALA A 80 2.29 1.67 -17.12
N ALA A 81 3.42 2.38 -17.09
CA ALA A 81 4.58 2.07 -17.91
C ALA A 81 5.24 0.71 -17.59
N THR A 82 4.92 0.10 -16.44
CA THR A 82 5.36 -1.28 -16.12
C THR A 82 4.54 -2.36 -16.82
N GLY A 83 3.41 -2.01 -17.42
CA GLY A 83 2.44 -2.94 -18.02
C GLY A 83 1.34 -3.40 -17.04
N ALA A 84 1.37 -2.99 -15.78
CA ALA A 84 0.29 -3.25 -14.84
C ALA A 84 -0.95 -2.38 -15.15
N LYS A 85 -2.15 -2.92 -14.92
CA LYS A 85 -3.36 -2.10 -14.96
C LYS A 85 -3.26 -1.02 -13.87
N ALA A 86 -3.41 0.25 -14.22
CA ALA A 86 -3.34 1.34 -13.27
C ALA A 86 -4.49 2.34 -13.47
N ILE A 87 -5.00 2.87 -12.36
CA ILE A 87 -6.01 3.93 -12.35
C ILE A 87 -5.61 5.00 -11.33
N GLN A 88 -5.82 6.25 -11.68
CA GLN A 88 -5.67 7.37 -10.77
C GLN A 88 -7.00 7.67 -10.08
N LEU A 89 -6.96 7.75 -8.75
CA LEU A 89 -8.07 8.18 -7.91
C LEU A 89 -7.83 9.61 -7.44
N HIS A 90 -8.60 10.55 -7.94
CA HIS A 90 -8.59 11.92 -7.43
C HIS A 90 -9.51 12.02 -6.22
N THR A 91 -8.94 12.29 -5.05
CA THR A 91 -9.68 12.33 -3.78
C THR A 91 -10.44 13.63 -3.56
N GLY A 92 -10.28 14.61 -4.45
CA GLY A 92 -10.94 15.92 -4.32
C GLY A 92 -10.49 16.72 -3.09
N GLY A 93 -9.23 16.56 -2.69
CA GLY A 93 -8.65 17.24 -1.53
C GLY A 93 -8.69 16.43 -0.22
N MET A 94 -9.24 15.22 -0.25
CA MET A 94 -9.21 14.31 0.91
C MET A 94 -7.81 13.72 1.10
N CYS A 95 -7.38 13.62 2.35
CA CYS A 95 -6.06 13.10 2.73
C CYS A 95 -6.04 11.59 3.01
N HIS A 96 -7.12 10.86 2.65
CA HIS A 96 -7.29 9.42 2.85
C HIS A 96 -8.30 8.87 1.86
N LEU A 97 -8.39 7.53 1.82
CA LEU A 97 -9.46 6.79 1.18
C LEU A 97 -10.25 5.99 2.22
N ASP A 98 -11.55 5.83 1.98
CA ASP A 98 -12.44 4.95 2.72
C ASP A 98 -12.87 3.73 1.88
N ALA A 99 -13.70 2.85 2.45
CA ALA A 99 -14.17 1.65 1.77
C ALA A 99 -15.03 1.94 0.53
N ALA A 100 -15.84 3.01 0.55
CA ALA A 100 -16.68 3.38 -0.59
C ALA A 100 -15.84 3.93 -1.74
N MET A 101 -14.84 4.76 -1.45
CA MET A 101 -13.88 5.27 -2.43
C MET A 101 -13.06 4.14 -3.04
N THR A 102 -12.60 3.19 -2.19
CA THR A 102 -11.87 2.00 -2.62
C THR A 102 -12.72 1.14 -3.56
N ARG A 103 -13.99 0.93 -3.25
CA ARG A 103 -14.94 0.20 -4.13
C ARG A 103 -15.07 0.86 -5.50
N GLN A 104 -15.26 2.19 -5.53
CA GLN A 104 -15.32 2.96 -6.78
C GLN A 104 -14.03 2.78 -7.61
N GLY A 105 -12.88 2.78 -6.92
CA GLY A 105 -11.58 2.52 -7.55
C GLY A 105 -11.50 1.13 -8.19
N LEU A 106 -11.90 0.09 -7.47
CA LEU A 106 -11.91 -1.30 -7.96
C LEU A 106 -12.82 -1.49 -9.18
N GLU A 107 -14.01 -0.88 -9.15
CA GLU A 107 -14.93 -0.87 -10.29
C GLU A 107 -14.33 -0.13 -11.50
N GLY A 108 -13.69 1.01 -11.26
CA GLY A 108 -13.03 1.80 -12.29
C GLY A 108 -11.80 1.12 -12.91
N LEU A 109 -11.07 0.34 -12.11
CA LEU A 109 -9.88 -0.42 -12.55
C LEU A 109 -10.26 -1.64 -13.39
N ASP A 110 -11.52 -2.12 -13.33
CA ASP A 110 -11.96 -3.38 -13.93
C ASP A 110 -11.03 -4.55 -13.54
N SER A 111 -10.94 -4.75 -12.22
CA SER A 111 -9.97 -5.66 -11.59
C SER A 111 -10.49 -7.08 -11.39
N ASN A 112 -11.59 -7.49 -12.05
CA ASN A 112 -12.24 -8.78 -11.80
C ASN A 112 -11.37 -10.01 -12.08
N ASP A 113 -10.31 -9.87 -12.84
CA ASP A 113 -9.33 -10.92 -13.15
C ASP A 113 -7.98 -10.75 -12.41
N ALA A 114 -7.86 -9.77 -11.51
CA ALA A 114 -6.64 -9.53 -10.76
C ALA A 114 -6.47 -10.56 -9.63
N ASP A 115 -5.23 -10.93 -9.36
CA ASP A 115 -4.82 -11.71 -8.19
C ASP A 115 -4.51 -10.81 -7.00
N LEU A 116 -3.84 -9.70 -7.30
CA LEU A 116 -3.40 -8.67 -6.35
C LEU A 116 -3.82 -7.30 -6.86
N VAL A 117 -4.50 -6.54 -6.00
CA VAL A 117 -4.70 -5.10 -6.22
C VAL A 117 -3.97 -4.34 -5.12
N ILE A 118 -3.17 -3.37 -5.50
CA ILE A 118 -2.48 -2.49 -4.56
C ILE A 118 -3.14 -1.11 -4.62
N LEU A 119 -3.66 -0.69 -3.47
CA LEU A 119 -4.14 0.66 -3.25
C LEU A 119 -2.99 1.48 -2.68
N GLU A 120 -2.34 2.31 -3.50
CA GLU A 120 -1.41 3.32 -2.99
C GLU A 120 -2.23 4.47 -2.40
N ASN A 121 -2.25 4.55 -1.07
CA ASN A 121 -3.00 5.58 -0.36
C ASN A 121 -2.27 6.93 -0.38
N VAL A 122 -3.00 8.01 -0.14
CA VAL A 122 -2.45 9.36 -0.06
C VAL A 122 -1.27 9.42 0.90
N GLY A 123 -0.23 10.15 0.53
CA GLY A 123 0.99 10.31 1.34
C GLY A 123 0.73 11.04 2.66
N ASN A 124 0.34 10.28 3.70
CA ASN A 124 -0.01 10.78 5.03
C ASN A 124 0.13 9.64 6.04
N LEU A 125 0.60 9.93 7.27
CA LEU A 125 0.76 8.95 8.35
C LEU A 125 -0.35 9.00 9.40
N VAL A 126 -1.35 9.86 9.26
CA VAL A 126 -2.45 10.03 10.21
C VAL A 126 -3.76 9.55 9.61
N CYS A 127 -4.32 10.32 8.68
CA CYS A 127 -5.65 10.06 8.14
C CYS A 127 -5.83 8.65 7.51
N PRO A 128 -4.89 8.12 6.70
CA PRO A 128 -5.06 6.77 6.13
C PRO A 128 -5.11 5.65 7.16
N ALA A 129 -4.62 5.88 8.38
CA ALA A 129 -4.67 4.90 9.46
C ALA A 129 -6.00 4.89 10.22
N GLU A 130 -6.81 5.95 10.08
CA GLU A 130 -8.09 6.11 10.77
C GLU A 130 -9.26 5.48 10.01
N PHE A 131 -9.09 5.23 8.70
CA PHE A 131 -10.16 4.77 7.82
C PHE A 131 -9.87 3.36 7.29
N ASP A 132 -10.76 2.43 7.54
CA ASP A 132 -10.72 1.10 6.94
C ASP A 132 -11.10 1.21 5.46
N THR A 133 -10.18 0.85 4.58
CA THR A 133 -10.38 0.85 3.12
C THR A 133 -11.05 -0.43 2.61
N GLY A 134 -11.29 -1.42 3.46
CA GLY A 134 -11.73 -2.75 3.06
C GLY A 134 -10.60 -3.62 2.52
N ALA A 135 -9.34 -3.20 2.67
CA ALA A 135 -8.19 -4.01 2.29
C ALA A 135 -8.05 -5.26 3.15
N VAL A 136 -7.42 -6.29 2.57
CA VAL A 136 -7.10 -7.55 3.25
C VAL A 136 -5.95 -7.36 4.22
N ALA A 137 -4.97 -6.53 3.83
CA ALA A 137 -3.83 -6.20 4.67
C ALA A 137 -3.39 -4.74 4.45
N ASN A 138 -2.75 -4.19 5.48
CA ASN A 138 -2.15 -2.88 5.48
C ASN A 138 -0.63 -2.97 5.51
N MET A 139 0.04 -2.27 4.60
CA MET A 139 1.50 -2.17 4.53
C MET A 139 1.92 -0.71 4.69
N ALA A 140 2.87 -0.45 5.58
CA ALA A 140 3.48 0.87 5.68
C ALA A 140 4.88 0.88 5.08
N ILE A 141 5.27 2.00 4.46
CA ILE A 141 6.66 2.29 4.11
C ILE A 141 7.16 3.40 5.04
N LEU A 142 8.22 3.09 5.78
CA LEU A 142 9.03 4.01 6.56
C LEU A 142 10.41 4.08 5.90
N SER A 143 10.91 5.26 5.56
CA SER A 143 12.26 5.36 5.01
C SER A 143 13.29 5.78 6.06
N VAL A 144 14.54 5.30 5.90
CA VAL A 144 15.66 5.62 6.81
C VAL A 144 15.79 7.13 7.11
N PRO A 145 15.71 8.05 6.11
CA PRO A 145 15.79 9.49 6.39
C PRO A 145 14.70 10.06 7.31
N GLU A 146 13.58 9.33 7.49
CA GLU A 146 12.49 9.79 8.34
C GLU A 146 12.74 9.58 9.84
N GLY A 147 13.73 8.75 10.19
CA GLY A 147 14.10 8.42 11.56
C GLY A 147 13.40 7.18 12.12
N HIS A 148 14.13 6.46 12.97
CA HIS A 148 13.67 5.21 13.59
C HIS A 148 12.57 5.41 14.65
N ASP A 149 12.31 6.65 15.06
CA ASP A 149 11.32 7.02 16.08
C ASP A 149 9.91 7.32 15.53
N LYS A 150 9.71 7.22 14.21
CA LYS A 150 8.40 7.40 13.57
C LYS A 150 7.28 6.55 14.20
N PRO A 151 7.49 5.28 14.58
CA PRO A 151 6.44 4.49 15.21
C PRO A 151 5.97 5.02 16.56
N LEU A 152 6.81 5.81 17.25
CA LEU A 152 6.42 6.50 18.48
C LEU A 152 5.59 7.75 18.21
N LYS A 153 5.88 8.44 17.10
CA LYS A 153 5.20 9.70 16.72
C LYS A 153 3.85 9.46 16.04
N TYR A 154 3.72 8.35 15.31
CA TYR A 154 2.51 7.98 14.55
C TYR A 154 2.02 6.58 14.94
N PRO A 155 1.65 6.37 16.22
CA PRO A 155 1.39 5.04 16.77
C PRO A 155 0.28 4.29 16.06
N LEU A 156 -0.80 4.97 15.64
CA LEU A 156 -1.94 4.33 14.98
C LEU A 156 -1.55 3.71 13.64
N MET A 157 -0.74 4.42 12.84
CA MET A 157 -0.25 3.90 11.55
C MET A 157 0.43 2.54 11.72
N PHE A 158 1.35 2.43 12.68
CA PHE A 158 2.09 1.19 12.91
C PHE A 158 1.29 0.13 13.69
N GLN A 159 0.20 0.53 14.36
CA GLN A 159 -0.72 -0.39 15.02
C GLN A 159 -1.61 -1.14 14.01
N VAL A 160 -2.06 -0.46 12.96
CA VAL A 160 -2.97 -1.04 11.96
C VAL A 160 -2.25 -1.76 10.82
N CYS A 161 -0.90 -1.63 10.72
CA CYS A 161 -0.13 -2.25 9.66
C CYS A 161 0.25 -3.69 9.98
N ASP A 162 -0.06 -4.61 9.06
CA ASP A 162 0.38 -6.01 9.11
C ASP A 162 1.85 -6.15 8.73
N THR A 163 2.34 -5.22 7.90
CA THR A 163 3.71 -5.23 7.37
C THR A 163 4.28 -3.83 7.30
N VAL A 164 5.56 -3.70 7.65
CA VAL A 164 6.31 -2.45 7.54
C VAL A 164 7.57 -2.67 6.70
N LEU A 165 7.72 -1.89 5.64
CA LEU A 165 8.95 -1.82 4.86
C LEU A 165 9.81 -0.68 5.40
N ILE A 166 11.04 -0.99 5.84
CA ILE A 166 12.04 0.03 6.15
C ILE A 166 12.85 0.27 4.87
N ASN A 167 12.45 1.30 4.12
CA ASN A 167 13.03 1.60 2.81
C ASN A 167 14.26 2.51 2.89
N LYS A 168 15.01 2.56 1.78
CA LYS A 168 16.22 3.36 1.60
C LYS A 168 17.37 2.93 2.53
N ILE A 169 17.51 1.61 2.77
CA ILE A 169 18.63 1.09 3.58
C ILE A 169 19.98 1.39 2.96
N ASP A 170 20.05 1.61 1.64
CA ASP A 170 21.26 2.01 0.91
C ASP A 170 21.85 3.34 1.37
N VAL A 171 21.06 4.21 2.00
CA VAL A 171 21.56 5.47 2.56
C VAL A 171 21.75 5.44 4.08
N ALA A 172 21.49 4.30 4.73
CA ALA A 172 21.62 4.17 6.19
C ALA A 172 22.97 4.64 6.76
N PRO A 173 24.12 4.44 6.09
CA PRO A 173 25.41 4.93 6.59
C PRO A 173 25.50 6.46 6.75
N TYR A 174 24.58 7.21 6.15
CA TYR A 174 24.56 8.68 6.20
C TYR A 174 23.54 9.25 7.19
N PHE A 175 22.82 8.38 7.91
CA PHE A 175 21.77 8.76 8.85
C PHE A 175 21.97 8.08 10.20
N ASP A 176 21.56 8.76 11.27
CA ASP A 176 21.44 8.16 12.60
C ASP A 176 20.16 7.34 12.67
N PHE A 177 20.20 6.12 12.09
CA PHE A 177 19.09 5.21 12.06
C PHE A 177 19.43 3.88 12.73
N ASP A 178 18.76 3.61 13.84
CA ASP A 178 18.92 2.38 14.62
C ASP A 178 17.80 1.38 14.23
N PHE A 179 18.18 0.34 13.46
CA PHE A 179 17.25 -0.67 12.98
C PHE A 179 16.61 -1.49 14.11
N ASP A 180 17.35 -1.76 15.18
CA ASP A 180 16.86 -2.59 16.28
C ASP A 180 15.85 -1.80 17.12
N LYS A 181 16.12 -0.54 17.39
CA LYS A 181 15.12 0.36 18.01
C LYS A 181 13.89 0.56 17.13
N CYS A 182 14.07 0.72 15.82
CA CYS A 182 12.94 0.84 14.91
C CYS A 182 12.02 -0.39 14.98
N ARG A 183 12.59 -1.59 14.96
CA ARG A 183 11.84 -2.86 15.11
C ARG A 183 11.14 -2.94 16.46
N GLU A 184 11.83 -2.60 17.54
CA GLU A 184 11.26 -2.55 18.89
C GLU A 184 10.05 -1.61 18.92
N PHE A 185 10.17 -0.40 18.40
CA PHE A 185 9.09 0.59 18.39
C PHE A 185 7.90 0.16 17.51
N ILE A 186 8.14 -0.50 16.38
CA ILE A 186 7.07 -1.09 15.57
C ILE A 186 6.37 -2.19 16.36
N HIS A 187 7.11 -3.13 16.95
CA HIS A 187 6.53 -4.24 17.71
C HIS A 187 5.85 -3.81 19.00
N MET A 188 6.21 -2.67 19.57
CA MET A 188 5.44 -2.04 20.66
C MET A 188 4.03 -1.64 20.22
N ARG A 189 3.80 -1.36 18.92
CA ARG A 189 2.50 -0.99 18.35
C ARG A 189 1.74 -2.20 17.82
N ASN A 190 2.42 -3.04 17.07
CA ASN A 190 1.88 -4.29 16.55
C ASN A 190 2.94 -5.41 16.68
N PRO A 191 2.85 -6.26 17.71
CA PRO A 191 3.81 -7.36 17.92
C PRO A 191 3.83 -8.41 16.79
N LYS A 192 2.79 -8.43 15.94
CA LYS A 192 2.66 -9.38 14.83
C LYS A 192 3.15 -8.80 13.49
N ALA A 193 3.44 -7.50 13.42
CA ALA A 193 3.86 -6.86 12.19
C ALA A 193 5.12 -7.50 11.63
N LYS A 194 5.10 -7.85 10.34
CA LYS A 194 6.30 -8.28 9.60
C LYS A 194 7.11 -7.05 9.21
N ILE A 195 8.43 -7.15 9.29
CA ILE A 195 9.32 -6.02 9.01
C ILE A 195 10.36 -6.43 7.98
N PHE A 196 10.41 -5.70 6.87
CA PHE A 196 11.35 -5.93 5.78
C PHE A 196 12.21 -4.69 5.56
N PRO A 197 13.53 -4.74 5.85
CA PRO A 197 14.46 -3.73 5.38
C PRO A 197 14.66 -3.89 3.87
N ILE A 198 14.51 -2.80 3.12
CA ILE A 198 14.64 -2.80 1.66
C ILE A 198 15.36 -1.56 1.14
N SER A 199 15.91 -1.66 -0.04
CA SER A 199 16.22 -0.52 -0.89
C SER A 199 15.48 -0.66 -2.22
N ALA A 200 14.40 0.08 -2.41
CA ALA A 200 13.71 0.12 -3.68
C ALA A 200 14.61 0.63 -4.83
N LYS A 201 15.62 1.42 -4.52
CA LYS A 201 16.60 1.93 -5.49
C LYS A 201 17.53 0.81 -6.01
N THR A 202 18.10 0.00 -5.12
CA THR A 202 19.06 -1.06 -5.49
C THR A 202 18.39 -2.40 -5.78
N GLY A 203 17.19 -2.63 -5.25
CA GLY A 203 16.46 -3.90 -5.29
C GLY A 203 16.73 -4.77 -4.06
N GLU A 204 17.63 -4.39 -3.17
CA GLU A 204 17.94 -5.16 -1.97
C GLU A 204 16.69 -5.37 -1.09
N GLY A 205 16.44 -6.62 -0.68
CA GLY A 205 15.31 -7.01 0.16
C GLY A 205 13.95 -7.07 -0.55
N VAL A 206 13.82 -6.61 -1.79
CA VAL A 206 12.56 -6.58 -2.54
C VAL A 206 12.02 -7.99 -2.80
N ASP A 207 12.89 -8.95 -3.13
CA ASP A 207 12.48 -10.34 -3.38
C ASP A 207 11.84 -11.00 -2.15
N ALA A 208 12.31 -10.66 -0.95
CA ALA A 208 11.71 -11.16 0.28
C ALA A 208 10.27 -10.67 0.46
N VAL A 209 10.00 -9.40 0.14
CA VAL A 209 8.66 -8.81 0.15
C VAL A 209 7.79 -9.44 -0.93
N ALA A 210 8.32 -9.61 -2.14
CA ALA A 210 7.59 -10.21 -3.26
C ALA A 210 7.18 -11.68 -2.93
N ASN A 211 8.10 -12.47 -2.40
CA ASN A 211 7.80 -13.84 -2.00
C ASN A 211 6.76 -13.91 -0.88
N TRP A 212 6.86 -13.02 0.11
CA TRP A 212 5.85 -12.91 1.14
C TRP A 212 4.47 -12.56 0.56
N LEU A 213 4.38 -11.58 -0.35
CA LEU A 213 3.11 -11.23 -1.00
C LEU A 213 2.51 -12.39 -1.81
N LYS A 214 3.33 -13.16 -2.54
CA LYS A 214 2.87 -14.36 -3.26
C LYS A 214 2.22 -15.37 -2.31
N GLU A 215 2.82 -15.63 -1.17
CA GLU A 215 2.27 -16.54 -0.16
C GLU A 215 0.97 -15.99 0.46
N GLU A 216 0.88 -14.68 0.75
CA GLU A 216 -0.34 -14.08 1.28
C GLU A 216 -1.49 -14.16 0.26
N VAL A 217 -1.22 -13.86 -1.02
CA VAL A 217 -2.22 -14.00 -2.10
C VAL A 217 -2.68 -15.45 -2.24
N LYS A 218 -1.75 -16.41 -2.21
CA LYS A 218 -2.06 -17.83 -2.27
C LYS A 218 -2.92 -18.29 -1.08
N ASN A 219 -2.54 -17.92 0.14
CA ASN A 219 -3.30 -18.22 1.35
C ASN A 219 -4.71 -17.59 1.32
N TRP A 220 -4.81 -16.37 0.79
CA TRP A 220 -6.08 -15.69 0.61
C TRP A 220 -7.00 -16.43 -0.36
N LYS A 221 -6.46 -16.94 -1.45
CA LYS A 221 -7.22 -17.73 -2.43
C LYS A 221 -7.58 -19.14 -1.93
N GLY A 222 -6.85 -19.67 -0.96
CA GLY A 222 -7.02 -21.03 -0.43
C GLY A 222 -6.45 -22.12 -1.34
N VAL A 223 -5.37 -21.81 -2.05
CA VAL A 223 -4.65 -22.72 -2.97
C VAL A 223 -3.19 -22.90 -2.55
#